data_316785267d3985060ac3bcd504609af2
#
_entry.id   316785267d3985060ac3bcd504609af2
#
_cell.length_a   1.000
_cell.length_b   1.000
_cell.length_c   1.000
_cell.angle_alpha   90.00
_cell.angle_beta   90.00
_cell.angle_gamma   90.00
#
_symmetry.space_group_name_H-M   'P 1'
#
loop_
_entity.id
_entity.type
_entity.pdbx_description
1 polymer ?
#
loop_
_entity_poly.entity_id
_entity_poly.type
_entity_poly.pdbx_seq_one_letter_code
_entity_poly.pdbx_strand_id
1 'polypeptide(L)'
;MKCTVFYESWQLECCGKAFSIGDIVKWFVYKTEREQILAPVDLGTIDYCYEAHDENWEKLFVLEGEVKTIKILYETFRPMADNPRMFVSAGGKLFNSERAKGFEKKIQDMRATGYIVELNECSIRHSKPEEVTFK
;
A
#
# COMPACT_ATOMS: atom_id res chain seq x y z
N MET A 1 12.82 11.33 -10.22
CA MET A 1 11.47 10.89 -10.57
C MET A 1 10.64 10.78 -9.29
N LYS A 2 9.39 11.15 -9.36
CA LYS A 2 8.45 10.99 -8.24
C LYS A 2 7.48 9.88 -8.59
N CYS A 3 7.04 9.11 -7.60
CA CYS A 3 6.02 8.12 -7.81
C CYS A 3 5.16 7.92 -6.56
N THR A 4 3.97 7.40 -6.74
CA THR A 4 3.04 7.11 -5.66
C THR A 4 2.79 5.62 -5.59
N VAL A 5 2.92 5.06 -4.38
CA VAL A 5 2.78 3.63 -4.12
C VAL A 5 1.59 3.40 -3.20
N PHE A 6 0.77 2.43 -3.54
CA PHE A 6 -0.25 1.90 -2.64
C PHE A 6 0.31 0.68 -1.91
N TYR A 7 0.20 0.70 -0.58
CA TYR A 7 0.76 -0.34 0.29
C TYR A 7 -0.37 -0.83 1.20
N GLU A 8 -0.85 -2.04 0.98
CA GLU A 8 -1.91 -2.60 1.81
C GLU A 8 -1.43 -2.82 3.24
N SER A 9 -2.25 -2.41 4.21
CA SER A 9 -1.85 -2.45 5.63
C SER A 9 -1.52 -3.86 6.12
N TRP A 10 -2.25 -4.88 5.65
CA TRP A 10 -2.00 -6.26 6.06
C TRP A 10 -0.60 -6.75 5.64
N GLN A 11 -0.06 -6.25 4.51
CA GLN A 11 1.30 -6.61 4.10
C GLN A 11 2.35 -5.98 5.01
N LEU A 12 2.13 -4.77 5.47
CA LEU A 12 3.02 -4.15 6.44
C LEU A 12 2.96 -4.88 7.78
N GLU A 13 1.77 -5.25 8.22
CA GLU A 13 1.55 -5.95 9.48
C GLU A 13 2.21 -7.32 9.52
N CYS A 14 2.14 -8.08 8.43
CA CYS A 14 2.68 -9.44 8.41
C CYS A 14 4.16 -9.50 8.05
N CYS A 15 4.64 -8.66 7.14
CA CYS A 15 5.90 -8.96 6.45
C CYS A 15 6.77 -7.75 6.19
N GLY A 16 6.25 -6.55 6.34
CA GLY A 16 6.97 -5.33 6.05
C GLY A 16 7.64 -4.72 7.27
N LYS A 17 8.38 -3.66 7.03
CA LYS A 17 8.97 -2.83 8.08
C LYS A 17 8.27 -1.49 8.15
N ALA A 18 8.02 -1.00 9.35
CA ALA A 18 7.55 0.37 9.55
C ALA A 18 8.50 1.37 8.89
N PHE A 19 7.95 2.44 8.36
CA PHE A 19 8.73 3.48 7.71
C PHE A 19 8.16 4.85 8.03
N SER A 20 8.99 5.87 7.84
CA SER A 20 8.66 7.26 8.15
C SER A 20 9.06 8.18 7.01
N ILE A 21 8.51 9.38 6.99
CA ILE A 21 8.93 10.43 6.07
C ILE A 21 10.44 10.65 6.22
N GLY A 22 11.14 10.69 5.10
CA GLY A 22 12.60 10.83 5.06
C GLY A 22 13.35 9.52 4.93
N ASP A 23 12.71 8.40 5.18
CA ASP A 23 13.35 7.09 5.03
C ASP A 23 13.61 6.76 3.55
N ILE A 24 14.73 6.11 3.30
CA ILE A 24 14.99 5.50 1.99
C ILE A 24 14.45 4.08 2.03
N VAL A 25 13.52 3.78 1.14
CA VAL A 25 12.90 2.46 1.07
C VAL A 25 13.25 1.76 -0.22
N LYS A 26 13.26 0.43 -0.18
CA LYS A 26 13.48 -0.43 -1.32
C LYS A 26 12.44 -1.52 -1.28
N TRP A 27 11.52 -1.49 -2.23
CA TRP A 27 10.35 -2.35 -2.24
C TRP A 27 10.20 -3.13 -3.53
N PHE A 28 9.63 -4.33 -3.43
CA PHE A 28 9.07 -5.01 -4.59
C PHE A 28 7.70 -4.42 -4.88
N VAL A 29 7.47 -4.06 -6.13
CA VAL A 29 6.20 -3.48 -6.57
C VAL A 29 5.80 -4.04 -7.92
N TYR A 30 4.52 -3.95 -8.25
CA TYR A 30 4.04 -4.15 -9.61
C TYR A 30 3.39 -2.87 -10.10
N LYS A 31 3.30 -2.73 -11.43
CA LYS A 31 2.63 -1.56 -12.02
C LYS A 31 1.15 -1.63 -11.72
N THR A 32 0.60 -0.52 -11.26
CA THR A 32 -0.83 -0.44 -10.97
C THR A 32 -1.63 -0.47 -12.26
N GLU A 33 -2.57 -1.40 -12.33
CA GLU A 33 -3.59 -1.41 -13.35
C GLU A 33 -4.83 -0.71 -12.79
N ARG A 34 -5.54 -0.01 -13.66
CA ARG A 34 -6.63 0.90 -13.28
C ARG A 34 -7.72 0.28 -12.41
N GLU A 35 -7.92 -1.03 -12.50
CA GLU A 35 -9.00 -1.74 -11.83
C GLU A 35 -8.58 -2.49 -10.57
N GLN A 36 -7.31 -2.44 -10.20
CA GLN A 36 -6.79 -3.23 -9.09
C GLN A 36 -7.07 -2.65 -7.72
N ILE A 37 -7.28 -1.35 -7.63
CA ILE A 37 -7.49 -0.69 -6.34
C ILE A 37 -8.93 -0.23 -6.26
N LEU A 38 -9.68 -0.85 -5.36
CA LEU A 38 -11.04 -0.45 -5.04
C LEU A 38 -11.00 0.30 -3.72
N ALA A 39 -11.43 1.55 -3.74
CA ALA A 39 -11.45 2.38 -2.54
C ALA A 39 -12.71 3.23 -2.52
N PRO A 40 -13.25 3.53 -1.31
CA PRO A 40 -14.44 4.36 -1.18
C PRO A 40 -14.18 5.85 -1.38
N VAL A 41 -12.91 6.23 -1.53
CA VAL A 41 -12.49 7.63 -1.74
C VAL A 41 -11.49 7.68 -2.88
N ASP A 42 -11.34 8.86 -3.46
CA ASP A 42 -10.36 9.08 -4.52
C ASP A 42 -8.95 9.06 -3.94
N LEU A 43 -8.13 8.12 -4.38
CA LEU A 43 -6.74 7.99 -3.95
C LEU A 43 -5.77 8.80 -4.81
N GLY A 44 -6.26 9.43 -5.88
CA GLY A 44 -5.39 10.06 -6.87
C GLY A 44 -4.74 9.03 -7.78
N THR A 45 -3.65 9.41 -8.43
CA THR A 45 -2.90 8.53 -9.32
C THR A 45 -1.97 7.65 -8.51
N ILE A 46 -2.13 6.34 -8.64
CA ILE A 46 -1.24 5.34 -8.03
C ILE A 46 -0.40 4.72 -9.14
N ASP A 47 0.92 4.83 -9.04
CA ASP A 47 1.84 4.33 -10.06
C ASP A 47 2.17 2.85 -9.84
N TYR A 48 2.37 2.46 -8.59
CA TYR A 48 2.79 1.12 -8.22
C TYR A 48 2.07 0.62 -6.99
N CYS A 49 1.96 -0.70 -6.86
CA CYS A 49 1.44 -1.36 -5.67
C CYS A 49 2.55 -2.21 -5.04
N TYR A 50 2.72 -2.09 -3.73
CA TYR A 50 3.65 -2.93 -2.99
C TYR A 50 3.20 -4.38 -3.01
N GLU A 51 4.14 -5.31 -3.17
CA GLU A 51 3.86 -6.75 -3.17
C GLU A 51 5.01 -7.54 -2.57
N ALA A 52 4.74 -8.20 -1.46
CA ALA A 52 5.73 -9.01 -0.74
C ALA A 52 5.53 -10.52 -0.93
N HIS A 53 4.41 -10.94 -1.51
CA HIS A 53 3.99 -12.34 -1.53
C HIS A 53 4.02 -13.01 -2.91
N ASP A 54 4.11 -12.23 -3.98
CA ASP A 54 4.14 -12.77 -5.35
C ASP A 54 5.55 -13.28 -5.66
N GLU A 55 5.64 -14.51 -6.16
CA GLU A 55 6.91 -15.10 -6.59
C GLU A 55 7.17 -14.90 -8.08
N ASN A 56 6.26 -14.28 -8.80
CA ASN A 56 6.40 -14.04 -10.23
C ASN A 56 7.30 -12.83 -10.49
N TRP A 57 8.60 -13.08 -10.51
CA TRP A 57 9.62 -12.03 -10.69
C TRP A 57 9.45 -11.26 -12.00
N GLU A 58 8.83 -11.86 -13.02
CA GLU A 58 8.64 -11.21 -14.33
C GLU A 58 7.70 -10.00 -14.23
N LYS A 59 6.79 -10.01 -13.29
CA LYS A 59 5.82 -8.91 -13.05
C LYS A 59 6.28 -7.93 -12.01
N LEU A 60 7.34 -8.24 -11.27
CA LEU A 60 7.80 -7.41 -10.18
C LEU A 60 8.94 -6.49 -10.59
N PHE A 61 8.95 -5.34 -9.97
CA PHE A 61 10.00 -4.35 -10.10
C PHE A 61 10.57 -4.07 -8.72
N VAL A 62 11.82 -3.62 -8.67
CA VAL A 62 12.44 -3.09 -7.46
C VAL A 62 12.40 -1.58 -7.56
N LEU A 63 11.68 -0.97 -6.63
CA LEU A 63 11.54 0.48 -6.53
C LEU A 63 12.28 0.96 -5.29
N GLU A 64 13.14 1.96 -5.49
CA GLU A 64 13.89 2.59 -4.41
C GLU A 64 13.64 4.08 -4.44
N GLY A 65 13.43 4.70 -3.28
CA GLY A 65 13.19 6.13 -3.19
C GLY A 65 13.09 6.61 -1.76
N GLU A 66 12.98 7.94 -1.62
CA GLU A 66 12.82 8.59 -0.33
C GLU A 66 11.35 8.87 -0.06
N VAL A 67 10.87 8.50 1.11
CA VAL A 67 9.48 8.74 1.53
C VAL A 67 9.26 10.23 1.74
N LYS A 68 8.36 10.82 0.97
CA LYS A 68 8.01 12.24 1.04
C LYS A 68 6.73 12.48 1.81
N THR A 69 5.67 11.74 1.50
CA THR A 69 4.38 11.86 2.19
C THR A 69 3.80 10.49 2.44
N ILE A 70 3.03 10.39 3.51
CA ILE A 70 2.28 9.18 3.86
C ILE A 70 0.85 9.60 4.16
N LYS A 71 -0.11 8.93 3.53
CA LYS A 71 -1.52 9.03 3.89
C LYS A 71 -2.01 7.66 4.26
N ILE A 72 -2.77 7.56 5.33
CA ILE A 72 -3.38 6.32 5.78
C ILE A 72 -4.82 6.30 5.31
N LEU A 73 -5.20 5.23 4.60
CA LEU A 73 -6.58 5.01 4.20
C LEU A 73 -7.29 4.27 5.32
N TYR A 74 -8.34 4.90 5.85
CA TYR A 74 -9.25 4.31 6.82
C TYR A 74 -10.59 4.03 6.16
N GLU A 75 -11.17 2.89 6.47
CA GLU A 75 -12.44 2.48 5.90
C GLU A 75 -13.39 1.97 6.98
N THR A 76 -14.68 2.23 6.76
CA THR A 76 -15.79 1.67 7.53
C THR A 76 -16.33 0.46 6.76
N PHE A 77 -16.61 -0.62 7.46
CA PHE A 77 -17.18 -1.84 6.87
C PHE A 77 -18.52 -2.16 7.47
N ARG A 78 -19.40 -2.73 6.66
CA ARG A 78 -20.70 -3.22 7.12
C ARG A 78 -21.03 -4.54 6.43
N PRO A 79 -21.90 -5.39 7.04
CA PRO A 79 -22.33 -6.63 6.41
C PRO A 79 -23.07 -6.36 5.10
N MET A 80 -22.92 -7.26 4.15
CA MET A 80 -23.72 -7.23 2.92
C MET A 80 -25.19 -7.58 3.24
N ALA A 81 -26.12 -6.95 2.53
CA ALA A 81 -27.55 -7.16 2.76
C ALA A 81 -27.99 -8.60 2.46
N ASP A 82 -27.40 -9.21 1.43
CA ASP A 82 -27.73 -10.56 0.97
C ASP A 82 -26.84 -11.66 1.58
N ASN A 83 -25.74 -11.28 2.22
CA ASN A 83 -24.84 -12.21 2.89
C ASN A 83 -24.18 -11.55 4.09
N PRO A 84 -24.78 -11.64 5.31
CA PRO A 84 -24.26 -10.98 6.49
C PRO A 84 -22.88 -11.45 6.96
N ARG A 85 -22.36 -12.55 6.41
CA ARG A 85 -21.00 -13.02 6.72
C ARG A 85 -19.94 -12.30 5.90
N MET A 86 -20.35 -11.61 4.84
CA MET A 86 -19.45 -10.83 3.99
C MET A 86 -19.57 -9.35 4.35
N PHE A 87 -18.43 -8.65 4.33
CA PHE A 87 -18.38 -7.22 4.63
C PHE A 87 -17.97 -6.44 3.39
N VAL A 88 -18.55 -5.28 3.22
CA VAL A 88 -18.19 -4.34 2.14
C VAL A 88 -17.83 -2.99 2.74
N SER A 89 -16.98 -2.26 2.05
CA SER A 89 -16.63 -0.90 2.45
C SER A 89 -17.85 0.00 2.34
N ALA A 90 -18.13 0.73 3.43
CA ALA A 90 -19.25 1.66 3.51
C ALA A 90 -18.81 3.12 3.46
N GLY A 91 -17.53 3.38 3.36
CA GLY A 91 -16.95 4.71 3.31
C GLY A 91 -15.53 4.72 3.78
N GLY A 92 -14.85 5.85 3.62
CA GLY A 92 -13.47 5.98 4.06
C GLY A 92 -12.97 7.40 4.09
N LYS A 93 -11.79 7.55 4.65
CA LYS A 93 -11.08 8.84 4.73
C LYS A 93 -9.58 8.61 4.61
N LEU A 94 -8.89 9.63 4.13
CA LEU A 94 -7.43 9.66 4.10
C LEU A 94 -6.93 10.60 5.18
N PHE A 95 -5.96 10.13 5.96
CA PHE A 95 -5.31 10.93 7.01
C PHE A 95 -3.82 11.04 6.73
N ASN A 96 -3.29 12.25 6.81
CA ASN A 96 -1.85 12.45 6.70
C ASN A 96 -1.16 11.86 7.93
N SER A 97 0.01 11.27 7.70
CA SER A 97 0.82 10.72 8.77
C SER A 97 2.30 10.92 8.47
N GLU A 98 3.11 10.94 9.50
CA GLU A 98 4.57 11.00 9.36
C GLU A 98 5.20 9.60 9.37
N ARG A 99 4.42 8.59 9.74
CA ARG A 99 4.91 7.24 9.91
C ARG A 99 3.83 6.22 9.55
N ALA A 100 4.24 5.12 8.94
CA ALA A 100 3.43 3.93 8.73
C ALA A 100 3.98 2.84 9.65
N LYS A 101 3.18 2.41 10.62
CA LYS A 101 3.62 1.49 11.69
C LYS A 101 3.16 0.06 11.47
N GLY A 102 2.08 -0.14 10.74
CA GLY A 102 1.29 -1.36 10.83
C GLY A 102 0.47 -1.36 12.13
N PHE A 103 -0.62 -2.09 12.15
CA PHE A 103 -1.50 -2.16 13.33
C PHE A 103 -1.94 -0.78 13.82
N GLU A 104 -2.34 0.08 12.88
CA GLU A 104 -2.81 1.42 13.20
C GLU A 104 -4.07 1.36 14.05
N LYS A 105 -4.19 2.27 15.02
CA LYS A 105 -5.34 2.32 15.91
C LYS A 105 -6.60 2.67 15.13
N LYS A 106 -7.71 2.05 15.50
CA LYS A 106 -9.02 2.42 14.96
C LYS A 106 -9.34 3.89 15.27
N ILE A 107 -10.03 4.52 14.34
CA ILE A 107 -10.60 5.86 14.54
C ILE A 107 -12.10 5.69 14.43
N GLN A 108 -12.82 5.81 15.56
CA GLN A 108 -14.25 5.53 15.64
C GLN A 108 -14.54 4.10 15.16
N ASP A 109 -15.36 3.93 14.11
CA ASP A 109 -15.67 2.64 13.51
C ASP A 109 -14.82 2.31 12.27
N MET A 110 -13.83 3.16 11.96
CA MET A 110 -12.95 2.99 10.83
C MET A 110 -11.66 2.30 11.23
N ARG A 111 -11.13 1.48 10.32
CA ARG A 111 -9.82 0.85 10.50
C ARG A 111 -8.93 1.11 9.28
N ALA A 112 -7.63 1.14 9.53
CA ALA A 112 -6.65 1.34 8.48
C ALA A 112 -6.60 0.12 7.55
N THR A 113 -6.64 0.36 6.24
CA THR A 113 -6.60 -0.69 5.23
C THR A 113 -5.44 -0.53 4.27
N GLY A 114 -4.85 0.66 4.19
CA GLY A 114 -3.74 0.88 3.29
C GLY A 114 -3.03 2.19 3.52
N TYR A 115 -1.92 2.35 2.83
CA TYR A 115 -1.11 3.56 2.85
C TYR A 115 -0.90 4.04 1.42
N ILE A 116 -0.99 5.34 1.23
CA ILE A 116 -0.64 5.99 -0.04
C ILE A 116 0.64 6.76 0.21
N VAL A 117 1.73 6.34 -0.42
CA VAL A 117 3.08 6.84 -0.14
C VAL A 117 3.65 7.49 -1.39
N GLU A 118 3.99 8.77 -1.28
CA GLU A 118 4.76 9.46 -2.33
C GLU A 118 6.24 9.30 -2.05
N LEU A 119 6.98 8.92 -3.08
CA LEU A 119 8.43 8.80 -3.03
C LEU A 119 9.07 9.83 -3.94
N ASN A 120 10.17 10.41 -3.49
CA ASN A 120 11.05 11.27 -4.29
C ASN A 120 12.31 10.52 -4.69
N GLU A 121 12.95 11.00 -5.73
CA GLU A 121 14.23 10.49 -6.22
C GLU A 121 14.18 8.98 -6.45
N CYS A 122 13.08 8.54 -7.07
CA CYS A 122 12.82 7.14 -7.31
C CYS A 122 13.67 6.57 -8.42
N SER A 123 14.14 5.34 -8.23
CA SER A 123 14.66 4.51 -9.29
C SER A 123 13.85 3.20 -9.34
N ILE A 124 13.65 2.68 -10.54
CA ILE A 124 12.92 1.45 -10.75
C ILE A 124 13.68 0.56 -11.74
N ARG A 125 13.71 -0.72 -11.45
CA ARG A 125 14.28 -1.74 -12.34
C ARG A 125 13.48 -3.03 -12.23
N HIS A 126 13.61 -3.89 -13.22
CA HIS A 126 13.04 -5.22 -13.12
C HIS A 126 13.67 -5.99 -11.96
N SER A 127 12.87 -6.80 -11.29
CA SER A 127 13.40 -7.73 -10.30
C SER A 127 14.13 -8.88 -11.01
N LYS A 128 14.93 -9.60 -10.24
CA LYS A 128 15.66 -10.80 -10.72
C LYS A 128 15.08 -12.03 -10.04
N PRO A 129 15.14 -13.21 -10.68
CA PRO A 129 14.59 -14.43 -10.08
C PRO A 129 15.11 -14.71 -8.67
N GLU A 130 16.41 -14.54 -8.45
CA GLU A 130 17.05 -14.80 -7.17
C GLU A 130 16.58 -13.85 -6.07
N GLU A 131 16.20 -12.61 -6.41
CA GLU A 131 15.73 -11.65 -5.44
C GLU A 131 14.36 -12.04 -4.88
N VAL A 132 13.49 -12.55 -5.72
CA VAL A 132 12.11 -12.90 -5.35
C VAL A 132 12.06 -14.21 -4.57
N THR A 133 12.91 -15.17 -4.92
CA THR A 133 12.97 -16.47 -4.26
C THR A 133 13.34 -16.37 -2.79
N PHE A 134 14.09 -15.36 -2.40
CA PHE A 134 14.61 -15.20 -1.04
C PHE A 134 14.01 -14.01 -0.27
N LYS A 135 12.93 -13.45 -0.74
CA LYS A 135 12.28 -12.36 -0.03
C LYS A 135 11.46 -12.86 1.18
#